data_341f434dcb6b3807f35283ba940fa023
#
_entry.id   341f434dcb6b3807f35283ba940fa023
#
_cell.length_a   1.000
_cell.length_b   1.000
_cell.length_c   1.000
_cell.angle_alpha   90.00
_cell.angle_beta   90.00
_cell.angle_gamma   90.00
#
_symmetry.space_group_name_H-M   'P 1'
#
loop_
_entity.id
_entity.type
_entity.pdbx_description
1 polymer ?
#
loop_
_entity_poly.entity_id
_entity_poly.type
_entity_poly.pdbx_seq_one_letter_code
_entity_poly.pdbx_strand_id
1 'polypeptide(L)'
;MTGRIIGTGSYVPERIVTNEELAEVVETSDEWIVTRTGIHERRIAETEGTSVLAARAAERALKNANVSAEEVDFILLATSSPDHCFPNGACEVQAAIGAVHAMAFDISAACS
;
A
#
# COMPACT_ATOMS: atom_id res chain seq x y z
N MET A 1 -7.67 -11.65 25.21
CA MET A 1 -6.53 -10.93 24.55
C MET A 1 -7.13 -9.84 23.65
N THR A 2 -6.70 -8.61 23.80
CA THR A 2 -7.21 -7.48 23.01
C THR A 2 -6.07 -6.89 22.20
N GLY A 3 -6.28 -6.75 20.88
CA GLY A 3 -5.36 -6.02 20.03
C GLY A 3 -5.57 -4.51 20.12
N ARG A 4 -4.52 -3.74 19.88
CA ARG A 4 -4.57 -2.28 19.83
C ARG A 4 -3.77 -1.79 18.62
N ILE A 5 -4.36 -0.87 17.84
CA ILE A 5 -3.64 -0.13 16.81
C ILE A 5 -2.84 0.97 17.53
N ILE A 6 -1.52 1.01 17.32
CA ILE A 6 -0.61 1.96 17.96
C ILE A 6 0.02 2.95 16.98
N GLY A 7 -0.11 2.71 15.69
CA GLY A 7 0.35 3.61 14.65
C GLY A 7 -0.22 3.25 13.28
N THR A 8 -0.28 4.24 12.41
CA THR A 8 -0.71 4.11 11.03
C THR A 8 0.25 4.85 10.11
N GLY A 9 0.36 4.41 8.87
CA GLY A 9 1.15 5.07 7.85
C GLY A 9 0.56 4.81 6.48
N SER A 10 0.71 5.76 5.59
CA SER A 10 0.26 5.67 4.21
C SER A 10 1.33 6.19 3.26
N TYR A 11 1.32 5.67 2.06
CA TYR A 11 2.13 6.17 0.95
C TYR A 11 1.32 6.08 -0.34
N VAL A 12 1.43 7.10 -1.16
CA VAL A 12 0.83 7.13 -2.51
C VAL A 12 1.87 7.64 -3.50
N PRO A 13 1.84 7.17 -4.77
CA PRO A 13 2.71 7.69 -5.82
C PRO A 13 2.54 9.19 -6.06
N GLU A 14 3.55 9.82 -6.67
CA GLU A 14 3.55 11.27 -6.91
C GLU A 14 2.62 11.68 -8.06
N ARG A 15 2.52 10.86 -9.11
CA ARG A 15 1.69 11.18 -10.27
C ARG A 15 0.22 11.23 -9.91
N ILE A 16 -0.40 12.37 -10.17
CA ILE A 16 -1.84 12.59 -10.06
C ILE A 16 -2.46 12.47 -11.45
N VAL A 17 -3.58 11.76 -11.53
CA VAL A 17 -4.43 11.71 -12.72
C VAL A 17 -5.82 12.18 -12.31
N THR A 18 -6.27 13.31 -12.88
CA THR A 18 -7.59 13.87 -12.61
C THR A 18 -8.69 13.16 -13.42
N ASN A 19 -9.94 13.43 -13.07
CA ASN A 19 -11.07 12.90 -13.82
C ASN A 19 -11.12 13.46 -15.25
N GLU A 20 -10.71 14.73 -15.44
CA GLU A 20 -10.63 15.36 -16.75
C GLU A 20 -9.57 14.66 -17.62
N GLU A 21 -8.38 14.40 -17.09
CA GLU A 21 -7.33 13.66 -17.80
C GLU A 21 -7.80 12.25 -18.17
N LEU A 22 -8.52 11.58 -17.26
CA LEU A 22 -9.09 10.26 -17.54
C LEU A 22 -10.15 10.31 -18.66
N ALA A 23 -10.96 11.36 -18.73
CA ALA A 23 -11.99 11.54 -19.75
C ALA A 23 -11.42 11.74 -21.16
N GLU A 24 -10.12 12.07 -21.29
CA GLU A 24 -9.45 12.13 -22.60
C GLU A 24 -9.22 10.74 -23.21
N VAL A 25 -9.16 9.68 -22.39
CA VAL A 25 -8.82 8.33 -22.84
C VAL A 25 -9.96 7.31 -22.68
N VAL A 26 -10.96 7.61 -21.85
CA VAL A 26 -12.14 6.75 -21.66
C VAL A 26 -13.41 7.60 -21.66
N GLU A 27 -14.52 7.01 -22.12
CA GLU A 27 -15.82 7.67 -22.15
C GLU A 27 -16.39 7.82 -20.73
N THR A 28 -16.10 8.97 -20.09
CA THR A 28 -16.53 9.31 -18.74
C THR A 28 -16.55 10.83 -18.54
N SER A 29 -16.95 11.30 -17.35
CA SER A 29 -16.87 12.70 -16.95
C SER A 29 -16.59 12.83 -15.46
N ASP A 30 -16.08 13.97 -15.03
CA ASP A 30 -15.89 14.27 -13.61
C ASP A 30 -17.21 14.14 -12.82
N GLU A 31 -18.29 14.70 -13.33
CA GLU A 31 -19.63 14.60 -12.72
C GLU A 31 -20.06 13.15 -12.53
N TRP A 32 -19.86 12.30 -13.55
CA TRP A 32 -20.22 10.87 -13.49
C TRP A 32 -19.42 10.12 -12.41
N ILE A 33 -18.13 10.39 -12.32
CA ILE A 33 -17.24 9.73 -11.35
C ILE A 33 -17.53 10.22 -9.94
N VAL A 34 -17.58 11.54 -9.74
CA VAL A 34 -17.74 12.15 -8.41
C VAL A 34 -19.09 11.80 -7.78
N THR A 35 -20.17 11.84 -8.54
CA THR A 35 -21.51 11.50 -8.01
C THR A 35 -21.63 10.06 -7.53
N ARG A 36 -20.82 9.13 -8.08
CA ARG A 36 -20.85 7.71 -7.72
C ARG A 36 -19.80 7.30 -6.70
N THR A 37 -18.68 7.99 -6.66
CA THR A 37 -17.49 7.56 -5.90
C THR A 37 -16.94 8.61 -4.96
N GLY A 38 -17.23 9.90 -5.19
CA GLY A 38 -16.59 11.00 -4.50
C GLY A 38 -15.12 11.22 -4.90
N ILE A 39 -14.62 10.52 -5.93
CA ILE A 39 -13.22 10.56 -6.34
C ILE A 39 -13.02 11.66 -7.38
N HIS A 40 -12.12 12.61 -7.09
CA HIS A 40 -11.72 13.69 -8.01
C HIS A 40 -10.43 13.38 -8.77
N GLU A 41 -9.54 12.63 -8.13
CA GLU A 41 -8.23 12.28 -8.68
C GLU A 41 -7.76 10.92 -8.14
N ARG A 42 -6.78 10.31 -8.80
CA ARG A 42 -6.09 9.10 -8.32
C ARG A 42 -4.59 9.25 -8.47
N ARG A 43 -3.87 8.40 -7.74
CA ARG A 43 -2.43 8.32 -7.80
C ARG A 43 -2.04 7.09 -8.61
N ILE A 44 -1.12 7.26 -9.55
CA ILE A 44 -0.66 6.20 -10.44
C ILE A 44 0.81 5.95 -10.18
N ALA A 45 1.15 4.69 -9.87
CA ALA A 45 2.53 4.24 -9.81
C ALA A 45 3.09 4.14 -11.24
N GLU A 46 4.27 4.68 -11.46
CA GLU A 46 4.97 4.62 -12.76
C GLU A 46 6.10 3.60 -12.72
N THR A 47 6.84 3.57 -11.64
CA THR A 47 8.02 2.71 -11.47
C THR A 47 7.99 1.90 -10.16
N GLU A 48 7.20 2.34 -9.18
CA GLU A 48 7.11 1.67 -7.90
C GLU A 48 6.21 0.44 -7.99
N GLY A 49 6.73 -0.68 -7.52
CA GLY A 49 5.96 -1.91 -7.31
C GLY A 49 5.19 -1.89 -5.99
N THR A 50 4.36 -2.91 -5.79
CA THR A 50 3.53 -3.09 -4.59
C THR A 50 4.37 -3.13 -3.31
N SER A 51 5.49 -3.85 -3.33
CA SER A 51 6.39 -3.98 -2.17
C SER A 51 7.03 -2.64 -1.78
N VAL A 52 7.40 -1.81 -2.76
CA VAL A 52 7.96 -0.47 -2.51
C VAL A 52 6.92 0.45 -1.86
N LEU A 53 5.70 0.46 -2.38
CA LEU A 53 4.60 1.26 -1.81
C LEU A 53 4.30 0.83 -0.36
N ALA A 54 4.25 -0.50 -0.14
CA ALA A 54 4.00 -1.08 1.17
C ALA A 54 5.13 -0.78 2.16
N ALA A 55 6.39 -0.90 1.75
CA ALA A 55 7.55 -0.59 2.59
C ALA A 55 7.54 0.87 3.06
N ARG A 56 7.30 1.82 2.16
CA ARG A 56 7.22 3.24 2.50
C ARG A 56 6.06 3.57 3.45
N ALA A 57 4.91 2.90 3.27
CA ALA A 57 3.79 3.03 4.20
C ALA A 57 4.13 2.44 5.58
N ALA A 58 4.79 1.27 5.62
CA ALA A 58 5.23 0.62 6.84
C ALA A 58 6.26 1.46 7.62
N GLU A 59 7.25 2.05 6.96
CA GLU A 59 8.22 2.96 7.58
C GLU A 59 7.51 4.15 8.27
N ARG A 60 6.51 4.73 7.62
CA ARG A 60 5.71 5.82 8.21
C ARG A 60 4.88 5.35 9.41
N ALA A 61 4.32 4.15 9.34
CA ALA A 61 3.58 3.55 10.46
C ALA A 61 4.49 3.29 11.67
N LEU A 62 5.67 2.72 11.47
CA LEU A 62 6.67 2.49 12.51
C LEU A 62 7.12 3.80 13.16
N LYS A 63 7.42 4.81 12.34
CA LYS A 63 7.77 6.15 12.83
C LYS A 63 6.64 6.78 13.66
N ASN A 64 5.41 6.67 13.21
CA ASN A 64 4.24 7.19 13.92
C ASN A 64 4.02 6.45 15.26
N ALA A 65 4.23 5.13 15.26
CA ALA A 65 4.12 4.32 16.46
C ALA A 65 5.31 4.49 17.44
N ASN A 66 6.42 5.09 16.99
CA ASN A 66 7.71 5.12 17.70
C ASN A 66 8.20 3.70 18.03
N VAL A 67 8.12 2.80 17.05
CA VAL A 67 8.53 1.40 17.12
C VAL A 67 9.67 1.17 16.15
N SER A 68 10.71 0.46 16.56
CA SER A 68 11.82 0.06 15.69
C SER A 68 11.39 -1.13 14.81
N ALA A 69 11.96 -1.23 13.61
CA ALA A 69 11.69 -2.36 12.72
C ALA A 69 12.11 -3.71 13.33
N GLU A 70 13.12 -3.72 14.19
CA GLU A 70 13.59 -4.93 14.89
C GLU A 70 12.58 -5.47 15.92
N GLU A 71 11.65 -4.62 16.37
CA GLU A 71 10.58 -5.00 17.31
C GLU A 71 9.36 -5.60 16.61
N VAL A 72 9.37 -5.66 15.29
CA VAL A 72 8.27 -6.23 14.50
C VAL A 72 8.41 -7.76 14.49
N ASP A 73 7.40 -8.44 15.00
CA ASP A 73 7.35 -9.91 15.02
C ASP A 73 6.68 -10.49 13.78
N PHE A 74 5.83 -9.69 13.10
CA PHE A 74 4.98 -10.20 12.06
C PHE A 74 4.65 -9.15 11.02
N ILE A 75 4.76 -9.53 9.73
CA ILE A 75 4.36 -8.72 8.58
C ILE A 75 3.34 -9.50 7.78
N LEU A 76 2.18 -8.90 7.57
CA LEU A 76 1.12 -9.43 6.73
C LEU A 76 0.83 -8.42 5.61
N LEU A 77 1.16 -8.78 4.38
CA LEU A 77 0.88 -7.96 3.21
C LEU A 77 -0.38 -8.46 2.51
N ALA A 78 -1.43 -7.65 2.55
CA ALA A 78 -2.68 -7.95 1.84
C ALA A 78 -2.61 -7.38 0.43
N THR A 79 -2.41 -8.24 -0.56
CA THR A 79 -2.39 -7.87 -1.98
C THR A 79 -2.83 -9.03 -2.87
N SER A 80 -3.52 -8.71 -3.97
CA SER A 80 -3.82 -9.66 -5.05
C SER A 80 -2.88 -9.47 -6.26
N SER A 81 -1.98 -8.49 -6.20
CA SER A 81 -1.03 -8.13 -7.27
C SER A 81 0.39 -7.96 -6.72
N PRO A 82 1.01 -9.01 -6.17
CA PRO A 82 2.39 -8.93 -5.70
C PRO A 82 3.34 -8.69 -6.88
N ASP A 83 4.50 -8.10 -6.62
CA ASP A 83 5.51 -7.85 -7.65
C ASP A 83 6.13 -9.17 -8.15
N HIS A 84 6.29 -10.14 -7.25
CA HIS A 84 6.81 -11.48 -7.54
C HIS A 84 6.02 -12.56 -6.81
N CYS A 85 6.01 -13.78 -7.38
CA CYS A 85 5.50 -14.95 -6.67
C CYS A 85 6.46 -15.41 -5.56
N PHE A 86 7.76 -15.30 -5.80
CA PHE A 86 8.84 -15.65 -4.87
C PHE A 86 10.04 -14.70 -5.04
N PRO A 87 10.60 -14.15 -3.95
CA PRO A 87 10.00 -14.13 -2.62
C PRO A 87 8.64 -13.41 -2.65
N ASN A 88 7.78 -13.64 -1.64
CA ASN A 88 6.51 -12.92 -1.55
C ASN A 88 6.73 -11.45 -1.17
N GLY A 89 5.73 -10.60 -1.43
CA GLY A 89 5.84 -9.16 -1.20
C GLY A 89 6.12 -8.79 0.26
N ALA A 90 5.57 -9.53 1.22
CA ALA A 90 5.84 -9.30 2.64
C ALA A 90 7.32 -9.52 3.00
N CYS A 91 7.99 -10.49 2.36
CA CYS A 91 9.44 -10.69 2.53
C CYS A 91 10.25 -9.54 1.92
N GLU A 92 9.81 -8.98 0.80
CA GLU A 92 10.43 -7.80 0.19
C GLU A 92 10.28 -6.58 1.09
N VAL A 93 9.09 -6.37 1.66
CA VAL A 93 8.84 -5.32 2.67
C VAL A 93 9.71 -5.52 3.90
N GLN A 94 9.78 -6.75 4.42
CA GLN A 94 10.61 -7.11 5.55
C GLN A 94 12.09 -6.70 5.35
N ALA A 95 12.63 -7.06 4.19
CA ALA A 95 14.01 -6.72 3.83
C ALA A 95 14.19 -5.21 3.70
N ALA A 96 13.25 -4.51 3.07
CA ALA A 96 13.32 -3.07 2.83
C ALA A 96 13.29 -2.25 4.13
N ILE A 97 12.46 -2.63 5.11
CA ILE A 97 12.34 -1.89 6.39
C ILE A 97 13.30 -2.40 7.48
N GLY A 98 14.02 -3.50 7.24
CA GLY A 98 14.96 -4.08 8.20
C GLY A 98 14.30 -4.83 9.38
N ALA A 99 13.10 -5.40 9.20
CA ALA A 99 12.39 -6.16 10.23
C ALA A 99 12.92 -7.61 10.31
N VAL A 100 14.19 -7.77 10.66
CA VAL A 100 14.95 -9.02 10.55
C VAL A 100 14.42 -10.19 11.39
N HIS A 101 13.61 -9.92 12.39
CA HIS A 101 13.04 -10.93 13.29
C HIS A 101 11.60 -11.30 12.94
N ALA A 102 10.97 -10.57 12.02
CA ALA A 102 9.57 -10.77 11.68
C ALA A 102 9.34 -12.03 10.84
N MET A 103 8.23 -12.71 11.09
CA MET A 103 7.64 -13.63 10.10
C MET A 103 6.87 -12.83 9.06
N ALA A 104 7.01 -13.17 7.78
CA ALA A 104 6.42 -12.39 6.70
C ALA A 104 5.73 -13.27 5.67
N PHE A 105 4.45 -12.98 5.37
CA PHE A 105 3.71 -13.62 4.28
C PHE A 105 2.59 -12.75 3.72
N ASP A 106 2.22 -13.04 2.49
CA ASP A 106 1.13 -12.36 1.79
C ASP A 106 -0.22 -13.04 2.07
N ILE A 107 -1.27 -12.22 2.03
CA ILE A 107 -2.66 -12.66 1.96
C ILE A 107 -3.28 -12.19 0.64
N SER A 108 -3.82 -13.11 -0.13
CA SER A 108 -4.60 -12.83 -1.34
C SER A 108 -6.06 -13.15 -1.07
N ALA A 109 -6.80 -12.19 -0.55
CA ALA A 109 -8.20 -12.35 -0.16
C ALA A 109 -9.15 -11.34 -0.85
N ALA A 110 -8.62 -10.38 -1.60
CA ALA A 110 -9.37 -9.34 -2.31
C ALA A 110 -10.46 -8.70 -1.44
N CYS A 111 -11.72 -8.77 -1.87
CA CYS A 111 -12.87 -8.16 -1.20
C CYS A 111 -13.50 -9.03 -0.10
N SER A 112 -12.87 -10.12 0.28
CA SER A 112 -13.42 -11.04 1.30
C SER A 112 -12.93 -10.75 2.72
#